data_42433dd6d8263984149a25e8e1e218c4
#
_entry.id   42433dd6d8263984149a25e8e1e218c4
#
_cell.length_a   1.000
_cell.length_b   1.000
_cell.length_c   1.000
_cell.angle_alpha   90.00
_cell.angle_beta   90.00
_cell.angle_gamma   90.00
#
_symmetry.space_group_name_H-M   'P 1'
#
loop_
_entity.id
_entity.type
_entity.pdbx_description
1 polymer ?
#
loop_
_entity_poly.entity_id
_entity_poly.type
_entity_poly.pdbx_seq_one_letter_code
_entity_poly.pdbx_strand_id
1 'polypeptide(L)'
;MRETEIIKMLLRRDEKGLEALLIYYGPLIKYIIAPILHNDQDREECLSEVTMRVWENIWQFDIQKGSFKAWLTSIARYAAINRTRNIPDHTSVDELSENTPSFELTPEEAVIRQDRKNAVVRALQRISPEERILFYRKYYYLQPTSQIASELGVTERAVEGKLYRLKKRLRKILGGESNG
;
A
#
# COMPACT_ATOMS: atom_id res chain seq x y z
N MET A 1 1.33 19.27 -15.86
CA MET A 1 0.57 19.77 -14.69
C MET A 1 1.28 19.32 -13.43
N ARG A 2 1.42 20.17 -12.41
CA ARG A 2 2.15 19.82 -11.17
C ARG A 2 1.22 19.10 -10.19
N GLU A 3 1.75 18.17 -9.40
CA GLU A 3 1.01 17.41 -8.36
C GLU A 3 0.19 18.35 -7.45
N THR A 4 0.80 19.46 -7.03
CA THR A 4 0.14 20.47 -6.18
C THR A 4 -1.08 21.11 -6.82
N GLU A 5 -1.13 21.24 -8.14
CA GLU A 5 -2.28 21.79 -8.88
C GLU A 5 -3.44 20.79 -8.89
N ILE A 6 -3.14 19.52 -9.11
CA ILE A 6 -4.15 18.45 -9.06
C ILE A 6 -4.78 18.39 -7.67
N ILE A 7 -3.97 18.38 -6.61
CA ILE A 7 -4.45 18.36 -5.22
C ILE A 7 -5.34 19.57 -4.93
N LYS A 8 -4.94 20.77 -5.38
CA LYS A 8 -5.75 22.00 -5.20
C LYS A 8 -7.10 21.93 -5.92
N MET A 9 -7.13 21.40 -7.15
CA MET A 9 -8.39 21.22 -7.88
C MET A 9 -9.30 20.22 -7.17
N LEU A 10 -8.77 19.09 -6.72
CA LEU A 10 -9.53 18.09 -5.96
C LEU A 10 -10.10 18.66 -4.65
N LEU A 11 -9.31 19.44 -3.91
CA LEU A 11 -9.76 20.12 -2.68
C LEU A 11 -10.87 21.17 -2.93
N ARG A 12 -10.84 21.81 -4.10
CA ARG A 12 -11.86 22.79 -4.52
C ARG A 12 -13.10 22.13 -5.14
N ARG A 13 -13.13 20.79 -5.23
CA ARG A 13 -14.21 20.04 -5.91
C ARG A 13 -14.35 20.43 -7.38
N ASP A 14 -13.26 20.75 -8.05
CA ASP A 14 -13.22 21.01 -9.48
C ASP A 14 -13.11 19.67 -10.23
N GLU A 15 -14.07 19.34 -11.08
CA GLU A 15 -14.13 18.09 -11.85
C GLU A 15 -12.89 17.89 -12.74
N LYS A 16 -12.24 18.98 -13.18
CA LYS A 16 -10.97 18.91 -13.89
C LYS A 16 -9.87 18.27 -13.06
N GLY A 17 -9.98 18.29 -11.74
CA GLY A 17 -9.09 17.60 -10.82
C GLY A 17 -9.21 16.08 -10.94
N LEU A 18 -10.42 15.54 -11.19
CA LEU A 18 -10.64 14.11 -11.43
C LEU A 18 -10.05 13.67 -12.78
N GLU A 19 -10.27 14.45 -13.83
CA GLU A 19 -9.68 14.18 -15.14
C GLU A 19 -8.16 14.18 -15.07
N ALA A 20 -7.58 15.18 -14.40
CA ALA A 20 -6.15 15.27 -14.20
C ALA A 20 -5.62 14.10 -13.35
N LEU A 21 -6.32 13.69 -12.29
CA LEU A 21 -5.97 12.53 -11.48
C LEU A 21 -5.90 11.26 -12.34
N LEU A 22 -6.90 11.02 -13.17
CA LEU A 22 -6.93 9.84 -14.06
C LEU A 22 -5.82 9.88 -15.11
N ILE A 23 -5.56 11.03 -15.72
CA ILE A 23 -4.51 11.19 -16.74
C ILE A 23 -3.12 10.94 -16.13
N TYR A 24 -2.81 11.56 -14.98
CA TYR A 24 -1.47 11.52 -14.42
C TYR A 24 -1.20 10.34 -13.49
N TYR A 25 -2.23 9.85 -12.79
CA TYR A 25 -2.10 8.78 -11.80
C TYR A 25 -2.86 7.51 -12.15
N GLY A 26 -3.71 7.50 -13.17
CA GLY A 26 -4.40 6.31 -13.66
C GLY A 26 -3.45 5.16 -13.97
N PRO A 27 -2.36 5.37 -14.72
CA PRO A 27 -1.35 4.32 -14.97
C PRO A 27 -0.73 3.77 -13.67
N LEU A 28 -0.45 4.62 -12.69
CA LEU A 28 0.06 4.21 -11.38
C LEU A 28 -0.97 3.37 -10.62
N ILE A 29 -2.22 3.82 -10.58
CA ILE A 29 -3.30 3.07 -9.92
C ILE A 29 -3.45 1.70 -10.57
N LYS A 30 -3.55 1.62 -11.91
CA LYS A 30 -3.64 0.36 -12.67
C LYS A 30 -2.48 -0.57 -12.36
N TYR A 31 -1.28 -0.05 -12.30
CA TYR A 31 -0.08 -0.81 -11.94
C TYR A 31 -0.15 -1.40 -10.52
N ILE A 32 -0.67 -0.65 -9.55
CA ILE A 32 -0.79 -1.08 -8.15
C ILE A 32 -1.84 -2.18 -8.00
N ILE A 33 -2.97 -2.05 -8.71
CA ILE A 33 -4.10 -2.98 -8.58
C ILE A 33 -3.94 -4.24 -9.43
N ALA A 34 -3.19 -4.19 -10.53
CA ALA A 34 -3.03 -5.29 -11.49
C ALA A 34 -2.52 -6.61 -10.89
N PRO A 35 -1.54 -6.61 -9.96
CA PRO A 35 -1.10 -7.84 -9.32
C PRO A 35 -2.12 -8.44 -8.35
N ILE A 36 -3.11 -7.64 -7.91
CA ILE A 36 -4.11 -8.03 -6.92
C ILE A 36 -5.39 -8.50 -7.60
N LEU A 37 -5.76 -7.87 -8.71
CA LEU A 37 -6.98 -8.15 -9.46
C LEU A 37 -6.63 -8.74 -10.83
N HIS A 38 -7.03 -9.98 -11.08
CA HIS A 38 -6.70 -10.69 -12.32
C HIS A 38 -7.66 -10.40 -13.47
N ASN A 39 -8.90 -9.98 -13.17
CA ASN A 39 -9.93 -9.66 -14.14
C ASN A 39 -9.86 -8.19 -14.56
N ASP A 40 -9.87 -7.91 -15.85
CA ASP A 40 -9.79 -6.55 -16.37
C ASP A 40 -11.01 -5.69 -16.00
N GLN A 41 -12.20 -6.27 -15.94
CA GLN A 41 -13.39 -5.56 -15.47
C GLN A 41 -13.26 -5.13 -14.02
N ASP A 42 -12.76 -6.02 -13.14
CA ASP A 42 -12.51 -5.69 -11.73
C ASP A 42 -11.47 -4.60 -11.58
N ARG A 43 -10.46 -4.55 -12.46
CA ARG A 43 -9.44 -3.49 -12.48
C ARG A 43 -10.04 -2.13 -12.85
N GLU A 44 -10.86 -2.07 -13.88
CA GLU A 44 -11.51 -0.81 -14.30
C GLU A 44 -12.52 -0.31 -13.25
N GLU A 45 -13.30 -1.20 -12.67
CA GLU A 45 -14.20 -0.84 -11.57
C GLU A 45 -13.42 -0.40 -10.32
N CYS A 46 -12.31 -1.07 -9.99
CA CYS A 46 -11.45 -0.67 -8.89
C CYS A 46 -10.78 0.69 -9.14
N LEU A 47 -10.34 0.97 -10.37
CA LEU A 47 -9.82 2.29 -10.76
C LEU A 47 -10.86 3.39 -10.51
N SER A 48 -12.10 3.16 -10.93
CA SER A 48 -13.21 4.08 -10.69
C SER A 48 -13.47 4.28 -9.19
N GLU A 49 -13.50 3.19 -8.43
CA GLU A 49 -13.66 3.23 -6.97
C GLU A 49 -12.53 4.02 -6.29
N VAL A 50 -11.27 3.79 -6.67
CA VAL A 50 -10.11 4.53 -6.15
C VAL A 50 -10.23 6.02 -6.44
N THR A 51 -10.62 6.36 -7.67
CA THR A 51 -10.81 7.75 -8.10
C THR A 51 -11.88 8.46 -7.25
N MET A 52 -13.00 7.80 -7.00
CA MET A 52 -14.07 8.34 -6.14
C MET A 52 -13.63 8.45 -4.69
N ARG A 53 -12.92 7.45 -4.16
CA ARG A 53 -12.37 7.51 -2.78
C ARG A 53 -11.37 8.65 -2.61
N VAL A 54 -10.52 8.91 -3.60
CA VAL A 54 -9.62 10.07 -3.59
C VAL A 54 -10.43 11.37 -3.58
N TRP A 55 -11.43 11.47 -4.43
CA TRP A 55 -12.30 12.64 -4.50
C TRP A 55 -13.01 12.90 -3.16
N GLU A 56 -13.60 11.89 -2.57
CA GLU A 56 -14.33 12.01 -1.31
C GLU A 56 -13.43 12.36 -0.12
N ASN A 57 -12.20 11.80 -0.11
CA ASN A 57 -11.32 11.83 1.06
C ASN A 57 -10.08 12.72 0.88
N ILE A 58 -9.97 13.52 -0.18
CA ILE A 58 -8.80 14.38 -0.43
C ILE A 58 -8.51 15.35 0.74
N TRP A 59 -9.51 15.74 1.49
CA TRP A 59 -9.39 16.58 2.66
C TRP A 59 -8.61 15.93 3.83
N GLN A 60 -8.50 14.59 3.82
CA GLN A 60 -7.68 13.84 4.79
C GLN A 60 -6.20 13.76 4.39
N PHE A 61 -5.88 14.14 3.15
CA PHE A 61 -4.50 14.16 2.71
C PHE A 61 -3.71 15.26 3.41
N ASP A 62 -2.63 14.86 4.08
CA ASP A 62 -1.74 15.75 4.80
C ASP A 62 -0.30 15.55 4.30
N ILE A 63 0.25 16.56 3.64
CA ILE A 63 1.60 16.56 3.07
C ILE A 63 2.68 16.36 4.16
N GLN A 64 2.39 16.70 5.41
CA GLN A 64 3.31 16.50 6.54
C GLN A 64 3.43 15.01 6.91
N LYS A 65 2.44 14.21 6.58
CA LYS A 65 2.39 12.76 6.87
C LYS A 65 2.96 11.90 5.73
N GLY A 66 3.13 12.46 4.54
CA GLY A 66 3.68 11.72 3.41
C GLY A 66 3.34 12.33 2.05
N SER A 67 3.90 11.73 0.99
CA SER A 67 3.64 12.17 -0.39
C SER A 67 2.24 11.77 -0.85
N PHE A 68 1.67 12.53 -1.79
CA PHE A 68 0.39 12.20 -2.42
C PHE A 68 0.41 10.82 -3.09
N LYS A 69 1.52 10.46 -3.73
CA LYS A 69 1.71 9.14 -4.32
C LYS A 69 1.61 8.01 -3.30
N ALA A 70 2.22 8.17 -2.12
CA ALA A 70 2.15 7.17 -1.05
C ALA A 70 0.72 7.03 -0.51
N TRP A 71 0.02 8.15 -0.30
CA TRP A 71 -1.36 8.16 0.14
C TRP A 71 -2.30 7.52 -0.90
N LEU A 72 -2.15 7.88 -2.18
CA LEU A 72 -2.89 7.28 -3.29
C LEU A 72 -2.63 5.78 -3.42
N THR A 73 -1.37 5.35 -3.29
CA THR A 73 -0.99 3.93 -3.29
C THR A 73 -1.70 3.15 -2.19
N SER A 74 -1.83 3.75 -1.01
CA SER A 74 -2.55 3.17 0.12
C SER A 74 -4.03 2.94 -0.20
N ILE A 75 -4.68 3.94 -0.79
CA ILE A 75 -6.09 3.85 -1.20
C ILE A 75 -6.27 2.77 -2.28
N ALA A 76 -5.41 2.76 -3.30
CA ALA A 76 -5.51 1.82 -4.40
C ALA A 76 -5.34 0.36 -3.93
N ARG A 77 -4.34 0.09 -3.09
CA ARG A 77 -4.14 -1.25 -2.51
C ARG A 77 -5.32 -1.68 -1.65
N TYR A 78 -5.78 -0.79 -0.79
CA TYR A 78 -6.92 -1.10 0.08
C TYR A 78 -8.19 -1.43 -0.72
N ALA A 79 -8.50 -0.64 -1.74
CA ALA A 79 -9.63 -0.89 -2.61
C ALA A 79 -9.52 -2.25 -3.34
N ALA A 80 -8.36 -2.54 -3.93
CA ALA A 80 -8.12 -3.78 -4.64
C ALA A 80 -8.27 -5.02 -3.73
N ILE A 81 -7.75 -4.96 -2.50
CA ILE A 81 -7.82 -6.08 -1.55
C ILE A 81 -9.24 -6.28 -1.02
N ASN A 82 -9.96 -5.19 -0.73
CA ASN A 82 -11.35 -5.32 -0.33
C ASN A 82 -12.19 -5.97 -1.43
N ARG A 83 -11.84 -5.72 -2.68
CA ARG A 83 -12.51 -6.33 -3.81
C ARG A 83 -12.23 -7.84 -3.92
N THR A 84 -10.99 -8.30 -3.69
CA THR A 84 -10.65 -9.74 -3.67
C THR A 84 -11.35 -10.51 -2.56
N ARG A 85 -11.72 -9.87 -1.46
CA ARG A 85 -12.46 -10.51 -0.35
C ARG A 85 -13.90 -10.85 -0.70
N ASN A 86 -14.47 -10.18 -1.67
CA ASN A 86 -15.80 -10.49 -2.21
C ASN A 86 -15.74 -11.56 -3.31
N ILE A 87 -14.53 -12.03 -3.68
CA ILE A 87 -14.28 -13.10 -4.65
C ILE A 87 -13.74 -14.29 -3.87
N PRO A 88 -14.33 -15.51 -3.96
CA PRO A 88 -13.82 -16.68 -3.28
C PRO A 88 -12.41 -17.01 -3.77
N ASP A 89 -11.53 -17.04 -2.83
CA ASP A 89 -10.16 -17.50 -2.72
C ASP A 89 -9.48 -18.14 -3.95
N HIS A 90 -8.30 -17.60 -4.31
CA HIS A 90 -7.10 -18.33 -4.78
C HIS A 90 -6.00 -17.35 -5.23
N THR A 91 -5.25 -16.74 -4.31
CA THR A 91 -3.96 -16.15 -4.69
C THR A 91 -2.96 -16.24 -3.55
N SER A 92 -1.88 -16.98 -3.78
CA SER A 92 -0.76 -17.12 -2.86
C SER A 92 -0.02 -15.79 -2.70
N VAL A 93 0.36 -15.49 -1.47
CA VAL A 93 1.04 -14.26 -1.05
C VAL A 93 2.43 -14.09 -1.71
N ASP A 94 2.97 -15.14 -2.33
CA ASP A 94 4.32 -15.15 -2.91
C ASP A 94 4.46 -14.34 -4.22
N GLU A 95 3.36 -14.13 -4.96
CA GLU A 95 3.40 -13.39 -6.24
C GLU A 95 3.44 -11.85 -6.09
N LEU A 96 3.21 -11.34 -4.88
CA LEU A 96 3.08 -9.90 -4.64
C LEU A 96 4.42 -9.17 -4.42
N SER A 97 5.54 -9.90 -4.38
CA SER A 97 6.85 -9.32 -4.04
C SER A 97 7.59 -8.68 -5.21
N GLU A 98 7.21 -8.95 -6.47
CA GLU A 98 8.04 -8.60 -7.62
C GLU A 98 7.73 -7.26 -8.31
N ASN A 99 6.59 -6.63 -8.08
CA ASN A 99 6.17 -5.47 -8.86
C ASN A 99 5.98 -4.19 -8.04
N THR A 100 7.08 -3.53 -7.67
CA THR A 100 7.04 -2.12 -7.24
C THR A 100 7.46 -1.23 -8.41
N PRO A 101 6.65 -0.23 -8.84
CA PRO A 101 7.03 0.65 -9.94
C PRO A 101 8.30 1.42 -9.62
N SER A 102 9.29 1.36 -10.49
CA SER A 102 10.38 2.32 -10.52
C SER A 102 9.84 3.59 -11.19
N PHE A 103 9.53 4.62 -10.42
CA PHE A 103 9.56 5.98 -10.93
C PHE A 103 11.01 6.34 -11.17
N GLU A 104 11.28 7.20 -12.19
CA GLU A 104 12.59 7.69 -12.56
C GLU A 104 13.43 8.09 -11.34
N LEU A 105 14.06 7.09 -10.74
CA LEU A 105 15.06 7.25 -9.70
C LEU A 105 16.41 7.36 -10.42
N THR A 106 17.30 8.16 -9.89
CA THR A 106 18.69 8.08 -10.33
C THR A 106 19.19 6.64 -10.13
N PRO A 107 20.16 6.16 -10.94
CA PRO A 107 20.72 4.81 -10.77
C PRO A 107 21.16 4.53 -9.34
N GLU A 108 21.71 5.51 -8.63
CA GLU A 108 22.13 5.43 -7.24
C GLU A 108 20.96 5.27 -6.28
N GLU A 109 19.88 6.04 -6.44
CA GLU A 109 18.67 5.91 -5.65
C GLU A 109 17.96 4.57 -5.88
N ALA A 110 18.00 4.05 -7.12
CA ALA A 110 17.46 2.74 -7.46
C ALA A 110 18.21 1.62 -6.74
N VAL A 111 19.55 1.67 -6.69
CA VAL A 111 20.39 0.71 -5.96
C VAL A 111 20.11 0.75 -4.47
N ILE A 112 20.10 1.93 -3.86
CA ILE A 112 19.83 2.11 -2.42
C ILE A 112 18.42 1.60 -2.07
N ARG A 113 17.43 1.85 -2.93
CA ARG A 113 16.06 1.39 -2.74
C ARG A 113 15.97 -0.13 -2.84
N GLN A 114 16.67 -0.74 -3.81
CA GLN A 114 16.72 -2.19 -3.97
C GLN A 114 17.38 -2.86 -2.77
N ASP A 115 18.49 -2.31 -2.26
CA ASP A 115 19.17 -2.82 -1.08
C ASP A 115 18.28 -2.76 0.17
N ARG A 116 17.56 -1.64 0.38
CA ARG A 116 16.59 -1.51 1.47
C ARG A 116 15.43 -2.50 1.33
N LYS A 117 14.91 -2.70 0.11
CA LYS A 117 13.87 -3.70 -0.17
C LYS A 117 14.37 -5.10 0.16
N ASN A 118 15.57 -5.45 -0.29
CA ASN A 118 16.18 -6.76 -0.03
C ASN A 118 16.43 -6.99 1.47
N ALA A 119 16.87 -5.96 2.21
CA ALA A 119 17.04 -6.04 3.66
C ALA A 119 15.71 -6.32 4.38
N VAL A 120 14.62 -5.63 3.99
CA VAL A 120 13.28 -5.89 4.55
C VAL A 120 12.81 -7.30 4.22
N VAL A 121 12.98 -7.78 2.99
CA VAL A 121 12.61 -9.15 2.59
C VAL A 121 13.38 -10.18 3.43
N ARG A 122 14.70 -10.01 3.59
CA ARG A 122 15.51 -10.89 4.45
C ARG A 122 15.06 -10.87 5.91
N ALA A 123 14.73 -9.68 6.44
CA ALA A 123 14.21 -9.54 7.80
C ALA A 123 12.86 -10.26 7.97
N LEU A 124 11.97 -10.18 6.99
CA LEU A 124 10.68 -10.87 6.99
C LEU A 124 10.82 -12.39 6.91
N GLN A 125 11.89 -12.91 6.30
CA GLN A 125 12.17 -14.34 6.29
C GLN A 125 12.62 -14.89 7.65
N ARG A 126 13.09 -14.01 8.57
CA ARG A 126 13.56 -14.37 9.93
C ARG A 126 12.49 -14.30 11.01
N ILE A 127 11.26 -13.96 10.65
CA ILE A 127 10.10 -13.95 11.55
C ILE A 127 9.16 -15.13 11.23
N SER A 128 8.25 -15.45 12.16
CA SER A 128 7.30 -16.54 11.95
C SER A 128 6.34 -16.27 10.80
N PRO A 129 5.76 -17.32 10.17
CA PRO A 129 4.75 -17.15 9.14
C PRO A 129 3.56 -16.29 9.58
N GLU A 130 3.09 -16.47 10.82
CA GLU A 130 1.97 -15.71 11.39
C GLU A 130 2.32 -14.23 11.57
N GLU A 131 3.54 -13.94 12.04
CA GLU A 131 4.06 -12.58 12.15
C GLU A 131 4.20 -11.92 10.77
N ARG A 132 4.63 -12.69 9.76
CA ARG A 132 4.77 -12.23 8.39
C ARG A 132 3.41 -11.90 7.78
N ILE A 133 2.42 -12.76 7.94
CA ILE A 133 1.04 -12.51 7.52
C ILE A 133 0.50 -11.25 8.20
N LEU A 134 0.71 -11.11 9.51
CA LEU A 134 0.28 -9.93 10.25
C LEU A 134 0.95 -8.64 9.74
N PHE A 135 2.26 -8.72 9.41
CA PHE A 135 2.99 -7.61 8.80
C PHE A 135 2.37 -7.19 7.46
N TYR A 136 2.15 -8.15 6.56
CA TYR A 136 1.54 -7.85 5.26
C TYR A 136 0.13 -7.29 5.41
N ARG A 137 -0.70 -7.88 6.26
CA ARG A 137 -2.06 -7.40 6.50
C ARG A 137 -2.05 -5.93 6.95
N LYS A 138 -1.17 -5.56 7.87
CA LYS A 138 -1.14 -4.20 8.45
C LYS A 138 -0.43 -3.19 7.56
N TYR A 139 0.76 -3.53 7.04
CA TYR A 139 1.66 -2.55 6.42
C TYR A 139 1.65 -2.58 4.88
N TYR A 140 1.40 -3.72 4.30
CA TYR A 140 1.30 -3.84 2.85
C TYR A 140 -0.14 -3.64 2.38
N TYR A 141 -1.08 -4.34 3.00
CA TYR A 141 -2.49 -4.29 2.68
C TYR A 141 -3.24 -3.17 3.41
N LEU A 142 -2.62 -2.47 4.34
CA LEU A 142 -3.17 -1.35 5.13
C LEU A 142 -4.51 -1.69 5.79
N GLN A 143 -4.67 -2.95 6.18
CA GLN A 143 -5.88 -3.43 6.81
C GLN A 143 -6.09 -2.75 8.17
N PRO A 144 -7.30 -2.25 8.48
CA PRO A 144 -7.61 -1.71 9.80
C PRO A 144 -7.35 -2.73 10.91
N THR A 145 -6.82 -2.28 12.04
CA THR A 145 -6.55 -3.15 13.19
C THR A 145 -7.82 -3.83 13.72
N SER A 146 -8.94 -3.11 13.70
CA SER A 146 -10.27 -3.62 14.05
C SER A 146 -10.69 -4.81 13.18
N GLN A 147 -10.44 -4.71 11.87
CA GLN A 147 -10.76 -5.77 10.93
C GLN A 147 -9.85 -7.00 11.14
N ILE A 148 -8.53 -6.78 11.32
CA ILE A 148 -7.59 -7.87 11.63
C ILE A 148 -8.02 -8.59 12.92
N ALA A 149 -8.40 -7.84 13.95
CA ALA A 149 -8.85 -8.38 15.22
C ALA A 149 -10.13 -9.21 15.07
N SER A 150 -11.12 -8.69 14.36
CA SER A 150 -12.38 -9.38 14.09
C SER A 150 -12.17 -10.70 13.34
N GLU A 151 -11.35 -10.70 12.29
CA GLU A 151 -11.08 -11.89 11.48
C GLU A 151 -10.23 -12.94 12.21
N LEU A 152 -9.37 -12.52 13.14
CA LEU A 152 -8.58 -13.44 13.99
C LEU A 152 -9.30 -13.86 15.26
N GLY A 153 -10.50 -13.33 15.56
CA GLY A 153 -11.23 -13.63 16.79
C GLY A 153 -10.54 -13.14 18.06
N VAL A 154 -9.78 -12.03 17.98
CA VAL A 154 -9.02 -11.45 19.10
C VAL A 154 -9.38 -9.97 19.29
N THR A 155 -8.93 -9.36 20.39
CA THR A 155 -9.14 -7.92 20.62
C THR A 155 -8.17 -7.07 19.78
N GLU A 156 -8.57 -5.84 19.46
CA GLU A 156 -7.68 -4.88 18.78
C GLU A 156 -6.39 -4.65 19.58
N ARG A 157 -6.49 -4.54 20.90
CA ARG A 157 -5.34 -4.40 21.80
C ARG A 157 -4.37 -5.57 21.71
N ALA A 158 -4.87 -6.80 21.50
CA ALA A 158 -4.03 -7.97 21.29
C ALA A 158 -3.27 -7.87 19.95
N VAL A 159 -3.92 -7.41 18.88
CA VAL A 159 -3.29 -7.16 17.57
C VAL A 159 -2.23 -6.06 17.69
N GLU A 160 -2.53 -4.94 18.32
CA GLU A 160 -1.58 -3.85 18.56
C GLU A 160 -0.35 -4.31 19.33
N GLY A 161 -0.54 -5.11 20.37
CA GLY A 161 0.55 -5.70 21.13
C GLY A 161 1.45 -6.62 20.30
N LYS A 162 0.86 -7.44 19.41
CA LYS A 162 1.61 -8.28 18.46
C LYS A 162 2.39 -7.42 17.46
N LEU A 163 1.74 -6.40 16.87
CA LEU A 163 2.39 -5.47 15.94
C LEU A 163 3.53 -4.68 16.58
N TYR A 164 3.38 -4.25 17.82
CA TYR A 164 4.44 -3.56 18.56
C TYR A 164 5.68 -4.46 18.74
N ARG A 165 5.49 -5.70 19.20
CA ARG A 165 6.59 -6.67 19.36
C ARG A 165 7.25 -7.03 18.03
N LEU A 166 6.45 -7.21 16.98
CA LEU A 166 6.92 -7.47 15.63
C LEU A 166 7.80 -6.32 15.11
N LYS A 167 7.32 -5.09 15.25
CA LYS A 167 8.07 -3.89 14.87
C LYS A 167 9.40 -3.76 15.60
N LYS A 168 9.41 -4.05 16.91
CA LYS A 168 10.63 -4.05 17.72
C LYS A 168 11.63 -5.12 17.25
N ARG A 169 11.15 -6.33 16.93
CA ARG A 169 11.97 -7.43 16.40
C ARG A 169 12.56 -7.08 15.03
N LEU A 170 11.76 -6.59 14.11
CA LEU A 170 12.22 -6.19 12.78
C LEU A 170 13.27 -5.08 12.84
N ARG A 171 13.09 -4.08 13.71
CA ARG A 171 14.11 -3.04 13.93
C ARG A 171 15.44 -3.63 14.42
N LYS A 172 15.40 -4.61 15.31
CA LYS A 172 16.61 -5.28 15.82
C LYS A 172 17.32 -6.05 14.69
N ILE A 173 16.57 -6.74 13.83
CA ILE A 173 17.13 -7.49 12.70
C ILE A 173 17.78 -6.52 11.70
N LEU A 174 17.05 -5.46 11.30
CA LEU A 174 17.53 -4.46 10.34
C LEU A 174 18.70 -3.64 10.89
N GLY A 175 18.70 -3.30 12.18
CA GLY A 175 19.80 -2.57 12.83
C GLY A 175 21.05 -3.40 13.02
N GLY A 176 20.94 -4.74 13.13
CA GLY A 176 22.07 -5.65 13.20
C GLY A 176 22.77 -5.90 11.86
N GLU A 177 22.08 -5.67 10.75
CA GLU A 177 22.66 -5.79 9.38
C GLU A 177 23.40 -4.50 8.94
N SER A 178 23.18 -3.37 9.63
CA SER A 178 23.85 -2.10 9.33
C SER A 178 25.26 -1.98 9.93
N ASN A 179 25.71 -2.93 10.74
CA ASN A 179 27.01 -2.94 11.44
C ASN A 179 27.91 -4.12 11.01
N GLY A 180 27.71 -4.67 9.82
CA GLY A 180 28.56 -5.74 9.27
C GLY A 180 29.23 -5.34 7.98
#